data_f2482ae6dbe267592833dbbae2eda58f
#
_entry.id   f2482ae6dbe267592833dbbae2eda58f
#
_cell.length_a   1.000
_cell.length_b   1.000
_cell.length_c   1.000
_cell.angle_alpha   90.00
_cell.angle_beta   90.00
_cell.angle_gamma   90.00
#
_symmetry.space_group_name_H-M   'P 1'
#
loop_
_entity.id
_entity.type
_entity.pdbx_description
1 polymer ?
#
loop_
_entity_poly.entity_id
_entity_poly.type
_entity_poly.pdbx_seq_one_letter_code
_entity_poly.pdbx_strand_id
1 'polypeptide(L)'
;NVLKDTKTMRFGVREIKYTPSKGFELNGEVTKFKGVCLHHDLGPIGSAVNISALKRQLTILKDMGCNAIRSSHNMPSIEQLELCDEMGFLFLAESFDEWKKPKIKNGYNLYFDDWAEKDIVNLVHATRNHPCIVMWSAGNEVPDQWGSEGVVRLKQLQDIFHREDPTRPVTVGMDQVEAVMKSGFGAVLDVPGLNYRVHLYEEAYKQFPQGFLLGSETASTVSSRGVYKFPVVSEAGKNYPDLQCSSYDLEYCSWSNIPEVDFEMQDDQPWVIGEFVWTGFDYLGEPTPYDSYWPSRSSYFGICDLAGIPKDRYYLYRSRWNTKEETLHILPHWNWEGREGETTPIFVYTFLFMSINAY
;
A
#
# COMPACT_ATOMS: atom_id res chain seq x y z
N ASN A 1 -49.76 9.83 14.35
CA ASN A 1 -48.46 9.18 14.38
C ASN A 1 -47.53 10.06 15.22
N VAL A 2 -46.98 9.51 16.30
CA VAL A 2 -45.93 10.18 17.12
C VAL A 2 -44.61 9.50 16.82
N LEU A 3 -43.58 10.29 16.41
CA LEU A 3 -42.23 9.81 16.21
C LEU A 3 -41.72 9.33 17.57
N LYS A 4 -41.30 8.07 17.65
CA LYS A 4 -40.81 7.47 18.91
C LYS A 4 -39.31 7.31 18.97
N ASP A 5 -38.65 7.22 17.81
CA ASP A 5 -37.20 7.10 17.71
C ASP A 5 -36.73 7.51 16.33
N THR A 6 -35.46 7.93 16.21
CA THR A 6 -34.81 8.32 14.96
C THR A 6 -33.38 7.83 14.94
N LYS A 7 -32.95 7.17 13.86
CA LYS A 7 -31.57 6.81 13.60
C LYS A 7 -31.13 7.41 12.29
N THR A 8 -30.05 8.19 12.32
CA THR A 8 -29.41 8.72 11.10
C THR A 8 -28.22 7.84 10.73
N MET A 9 -28.13 7.46 9.47
CA MET A 9 -27.01 6.71 8.93
C MET A 9 -26.49 7.42 7.69
N ARG A 10 -25.15 7.58 7.59
CA ARG A 10 -24.48 8.04 6.37
C ARG A 10 -24.31 6.86 5.45
N PHE A 11 -24.53 7.05 4.17
CA PHE A 11 -24.20 6.08 3.12
C PHE A 11 -23.76 6.83 1.86
N GLY A 12 -23.07 6.13 0.97
CA GLY A 12 -22.68 6.67 -0.33
C GLY A 12 -23.21 5.82 -1.47
N VAL A 13 -23.39 6.45 -2.63
CA VAL A 13 -23.79 5.78 -3.87
C VAL A 13 -22.64 5.89 -4.85
N ARG A 14 -22.16 4.75 -5.33
CA ARG A 14 -21.11 4.65 -6.34
C ARG A 14 -21.29 3.38 -7.17
N GLU A 15 -20.73 3.37 -8.36
CA GLU A 15 -20.54 2.18 -9.16
C GLU A 15 -19.06 1.81 -9.20
N ILE A 16 -18.73 0.55 -8.94
CA ILE A 16 -17.39 -0.01 -9.13
C ILE A 16 -17.47 -1.19 -10.07
N LYS A 17 -16.49 -1.30 -10.98
CA LYS A 17 -16.36 -2.43 -11.89
C LYS A 17 -14.90 -2.85 -12.00
N TYR A 18 -14.68 -4.14 -12.14
CA TYR A 18 -13.39 -4.75 -12.44
C TYR A 18 -13.55 -5.59 -13.70
N THR A 19 -12.84 -5.22 -14.75
CA THR A 19 -12.98 -5.90 -16.07
C THR A 19 -11.61 -6.13 -16.72
N PRO A 20 -11.45 -7.24 -17.46
CA PRO A 20 -10.19 -7.52 -18.15
C PRO A 20 -9.77 -6.44 -19.16
N SER A 21 -10.73 -5.75 -19.76
CA SER A 21 -10.47 -4.76 -20.82
C SER A 21 -10.13 -3.37 -20.31
N LYS A 22 -10.56 -3.03 -19.07
CA LYS A 22 -10.42 -1.67 -18.54
C LYS A 22 -9.79 -1.60 -17.15
N GLY A 23 -9.64 -2.74 -16.50
CA GLY A 23 -9.18 -2.80 -15.12
C GLY A 23 -10.26 -2.33 -14.14
N PHE A 24 -9.92 -1.37 -13.28
CA PHE A 24 -10.86 -0.79 -12.31
C PHE A 24 -11.54 0.46 -12.87
N GLU A 25 -12.86 0.50 -12.76
CA GLU A 25 -13.70 1.65 -13.11
C GLU A 25 -14.46 2.14 -11.86
N LEU A 26 -14.41 3.44 -11.63
CA LEU A 26 -15.18 4.14 -10.61
C LEU A 26 -16.17 5.09 -11.30
N ASN A 27 -17.47 4.87 -11.11
CA ASN A 27 -18.53 5.67 -11.73
C ASN A 27 -18.41 5.79 -13.26
N GLY A 28 -17.95 4.72 -13.91
CA GLY A 28 -17.73 4.66 -15.36
C GLY A 28 -16.39 5.20 -15.87
N GLU A 29 -15.56 5.74 -14.99
CA GLU A 29 -14.22 6.23 -15.33
C GLU A 29 -13.13 5.22 -14.94
N VAL A 30 -12.26 4.88 -15.90
CA VAL A 30 -11.09 4.04 -15.63
C VAL A 30 -10.16 4.78 -14.66
N THR A 31 -9.87 4.12 -13.54
CA THR A 31 -9.09 4.70 -12.45
C THR A 31 -8.02 3.71 -12.01
N LYS A 32 -6.78 4.17 -11.83
CA LYS A 32 -5.73 3.38 -11.19
C LYS A 32 -5.62 3.72 -9.71
N PHE A 33 -5.37 2.71 -8.90
CA PHE A 33 -5.01 2.92 -7.49
C PHE A 33 -3.63 3.56 -7.40
N LYS A 34 -3.56 4.74 -6.84
CA LYS A 34 -2.35 5.44 -6.42
C LYS A 34 -2.33 5.38 -4.90
N GLY A 35 -2.07 4.20 -4.39
CA GLY A 35 -2.31 3.85 -3.00
C GLY A 35 -1.05 3.75 -2.16
N VAL A 36 -1.25 3.77 -0.85
CA VAL A 36 -0.22 3.44 0.14
C VAL A 36 -0.77 2.45 1.16
N CYS A 37 0.11 1.59 1.68
CA CYS A 37 -0.14 0.78 2.86
C CYS A 37 0.04 1.63 4.11
N LEU A 38 -0.84 1.46 5.10
CA LEU A 38 -0.74 2.09 6.41
C LEU A 38 -0.91 1.05 7.51
N HIS A 39 0.06 1.01 8.42
CA HIS A 39 -0.14 0.37 9.72
C HIS A 39 -1.01 1.24 10.63
N HIS A 40 -1.55 0.65 11.69
CA HIS A 40 -2.23 1.37 12.78
C HIS A 40 -1.18 2.06 13.64
N ASP A 41 -0.56 3.10 13.12
CA ASP A 41 0.50 3.85 13.76
C ASP A 41 0.36 5.36 13.51
N LEU A 42 0.30 6.11 14.57
CA LEU A 42 0.24 7.57 14.56
C LEU A 42 1.50 8.18 15.21
N GLY A 43 2.65 7.53 14.99
CA GLY A 43 3.92 7.96 15.52
C GLY A 43 3.99 7.89 17.04
N PRO A 44 4.23 9.02 17.76
CA PRO A 44 4.42 9.01 19.21
C PRO A 44 3.26 8.45 20.04
N ILE A 45 2.06 8.38 19.48
CA ILE A 45 0.87 7.83 20.16
C ILE A 45 0.58 6.38 19.78
N GLY A 46 1.42 5.79 18.92
CA GLY A 46 1.29 4.40 18.48
C GLY A 46 -0.04 4.13 17.80
N SER A 47 -0.68 3.01 18.14
CA SER A 47 -1.96 2.58 17.56
C SER A 47 -3.20 3.21 18.20
N ALA A 48 -3.05 4.19 19.10
CA ALA A 48 -4.18 4.91 19.67
C ALA A 48 -4.88 5.75 18.61
N VAL A 49 -6.19 5.54 18.44
CA VAL A 49 -6.98 6.29 17.45
C VAL A 49 -7.12 7.75 17.85
N ASN A 50 -6.67 8.66 16.99
CA ASN A 50 -6.85 10.09 17.14
C ASN A 50 -7.26 10.70 15.80
N ILE A 51 -8.49 11.20 15.73
CA ILE A 51 -9.11 11.72 14.49
C ILE A 51 -8.28 12.85 13.87
N SER A 52 -7.75 13.77 14.67
CA SER A 52 -6.95 14.88 14.15
C SER A 52 -5.61 14.41 13.56
N ALA A 53 -4.96 13.42 14.18
CA ALA A 53 -3.74 12.84 13.66
C ALA A 53 -3.99 12.03 12.38
N LEU A 54 -5.05 11.22 12.33
CA LEU A 54 -5.49 10.50 11.13
C LEU A 54 -5.80 11.49 9.99
N LYS A 55 -6.58 12.52 10.27
CA LYS A 55 -6.92 13.56 9.27
C LYS A 55 -5.67 14.25 8.73
N ARG A 56 -4.69 14.53 9.59
CA ARG A 56 -3.40 15.11 9.17
C ARG A 56 -2.65 14.16 8.21
N GLN A 57 -2.54 12.87 8.54
CA GLN A 57 -1.89 11.89 7.66
C GLN A 57 -2.61 11.81 6.29
N LEU A 58 -3.92 11.66 6.29
CA LEU A 58 -4.72 11.59 5.07
C LEU A 58 -4.63 12.90 4.24
N THR A 59 -4.55 14.07 4.89
CA THR A 59 -4.35 15.35 4.18
C THR A 59 -2.99 15.37 3.46
N ILE A 60 -1.92 14.95 4.11
CA ILE A 60 -0.57 14.85 3.51
C ILE A 60 -0.59 13.91 2.29
N LEU A 61 -1.21 12.74 2.43
CA LEU A 61 -1.33 11.78 1.33
C LEU A 61 -2.18 12.33 0.17
N LYS A 62 -3.27 13.05 0.48
CA LYS A 62 -4.12 13.69 -0.54
C LYS A 62 -3.37 14.73 -1.34
N ASP A 63 -2.58 15.57 -0.66
CA ASP A 63 -1.72 16.58 -1.30
C ASP A 63 -0.66 15.94 -2.21
N MET A 64 -0.14 14.79 -1.84
CA MET A 64 0.76 14.00 -2.69
C MET A 64 0.08 13.48 -3.97
N GLY A 65 -1.25 13.41 -4.02
CA GLY A 65 -2.03 12.82 -5.11
C GLY A 65 -2.43 11.36 -4.87
N CYS A 66 -2.22 10.84 -3.67
CA CYS A 66 -2.69 9.53 -3.26
C CYS A 66 -4.23 9.48 -3.28
N ASN A 67 -4.81 8.40 -3.82
CA ASN A 67 -6.25 8.21 -3.92
C ASN A 67 -6.75 6.95 -3.21
N ALA A 68 -5.86 6.11 -2.67
CA ALA A 68 -6.23 4.84 -2.08
C ALA A 68 -5.40 4.49 -0.84
N ILE A 69 -6.01 3.78 0.11
CA ILE A 69 -5.36 3.29 1.33
C ILE A 69 -5.60 1.78 1.45
N ARG A 70 -4.56 1.03 1.85
CA ARG A 70 -4.67 -0.35 2.30
C ARG A 70 -4.36 -0.43 3.79
N SER A 71 -5.27 -1.01 4.58
CA SER A 71 -5.01 -1.27 6.00
C SER A 71 -4.12 -2.49 6.17
N SER A 72 -2.91 -2.31 6.61
CA SER A 72 -1.90 -3.37 6.78
C SER A 72 -1.75 -3.73 8.24
N HIS A 73 -1.93 -4.97 8.66
CA HIS A 73 -2.54 -6.09 7.94
C HIS A 73 -3.71 -6.59 8.79
N ASN A 74 -4.70 -5.76 9.03
CA ASN A 74 -5.85 -6.05 9.87
C ASN A 74 -6.99 -5.04 9.66
N MET A 75 -8.11 -5.25 10.36
CA MET A 75 -9.29 -4.41 10.27
C MET A 75 -8.98 -2.93 10.56
N PRO A 76 -9.39 -1.98 9.67
CA PRO A 76 -9.23 -0.56 9.91
C PRO A 76 -10.13 -0.04 11.05
N SER A 77 -9.76 1.09 11.64
CA SER A 77 -10.66 1.78 12.57
C SER A 77 -11.81 2.44 11.80
N ILE A 78 -12.96 2.56 12.47
CA ILE A 78 -14.16 3.21 11.88
C ILE A 78 -13.87 4.68 11.58
N GLU A 79 -13.13 5.37 12.43
CA GLU A 79 -12.75 6.77 12.26
C GLU A 79 -11.87 6.98 11.03
N GLN A 80 -11.01 6.04 10.70
CA GLN A 80 -10.22 6.08 9.46
C GLN A 80 -11.10 5.95 8.23
N LEU A 81 -12.06 5.03 8.25
CA LEU A 81 -13.01 4.84 7.16
C LEU A 81 -13.94 6.05 6.97
N GLU A 82 -14.44 6.64 8.07
CA GLU A 82 -15.24 7.87 8.02
C GLU A 82 -14.48 9.02 7.36
N LEU A 83 -13.21 9.19 7.72
CA LEU A 83 -12.34 10.19 7.10
C LEU A 83 -12.07 9.87 5.62
N CYS A 84 -11.87 8.60 5.27
CA CYS A 84 -11.69 8.19 3.87
C CYS A 84 -12.96 8.45 3.04
N ASP A 85 -14.14 8.17 3.58
CA ASP A 85 -15.43 8.53 2.95
C ASP A 85 -15.54 10.04 2.71
N GLU A 86 -15.22 10.84 3.74
CA GLU A 86 -15.31 12.30 3.69
C GLU A 86 -14.30 12.91 2.70
N MET A 87 -13.08 12.42 2.69
CA MET A 87 -11.98 12.96 1.90
C MET A 87 -11.88 12.35 0.49
N GLY A 88 -12.70 11.34 0.18
CA GLY A 88 -12.74 10.69 -1.14
C GLY A 88 -11.53 9.81 -1.43
N PHE A 89 -11.06 9.03 -0.46
CA PHE A 89 -10.14 7.94 -0.68
C PHE A 89 -10.87 6.64 -1.02
N LEU A 90 -10.27 5.81 -1.85
CA LEU A 90 -10.62 4.42 -2.02
C LEU A 90 -9.95 3.60 -0.90
N PHE A 91 -10.56 2.50 -0.49
CA PHE A 91 -10.04 1.72 0.61
C PHE A 91 -10.04 0.22 0.31
N LEU A 92 -8.90 -0.42 0.55
CA LEU A 92 -8.72 -1.87 0.56
C LEU A 92 -8.64 -2.30 2.03
N ALA A 93 -9.71 -2.89 2.52
CA ALA A 93 -9.82 -3.30 3.92
C ALA A 93 -9.34 -4.75 4.10
N GLU A 94 -8.31 -4.94 4.91
CA GLU A 94 -7.66 -6.23 5.11
C GLU A 94 -8.04 -6.87 6.43
N SER A 95 -8.13 -8.20 6.44
CA SER A 95 -8.55 -8.97 7.61
C SER A 95 -7.39 -9.56 8.41
N PHE A 96 -6.40 -10.17 7.74
CA PHE A 96 -5.38 -10.99 8.39
C PHE A 96 -4.00 -10.80 7.79
N ASP A 97 -2.96 -10.88 8.63
CA ASP A 97 -1.57 -11.01 8.20
C ASP A 97 -1.15 -12.49 8.07
N GLU A 98 -1.82 -13.40 8.76
CA GLU A 98 -1.51 -14.83 8.69
C GLU A 98 -2.78 -15.66 8.81
N TRP A 99 -2.74 -16.90 8.26
CA TRP A 99 -3.84 -17.85 8.39
C TRP A 99 -3.46 -19.03 9.30
N LYS A 100 -3.74 -20.25 8.85
CA LYS A 100 -3.51 -21.48 9.60
C LYS A 100 -2.03 -21.82 9.75
N LYS A 101 -1.22 -21.54 8.72
CA LYS A 101 0.23 -21.73 8.81
C LYS A 101 0.88 -20.52 9.45
N PRO A 102 1.68 -20.70 10.50
CA PRO A 102 2.25 -19.57 11.23
C PRO A 102 3.34 -18.83 10.46
N LYS A 103 3.35 -17.51 10.52
CA LYS A 103 4.51 -16.66 10.26
C LYS A 103 5.40 -16.56 11.50
N ILE A 104 4.78 -16.46 12.67
CA ILE A 104 5.46 -16.27 13.95
C ILE A 104 4.91 -17.23 15.02
N LYS A 105 5.69 -17.45 16.09
CA LYS A 105 5.38 -18.42 17.14
C LYS A 105 4.02 -18.18 17.84
N ASN A 106 3.62 -16.95 18.07
CA ASN A 106 2.42 -16.56 18.80
C ASN A 106 1.46 -15.77 17.90
N GLY A 107 1.35 -16.16 16.63
CA GLY A 107 0.54 -15.49 15.65
C GLY A 107 -0.94 -15.85 15.68
N TYR A 108 -1.69 -15.30 14.76
CA TYR A 108 -3.12 -15.52 14.61
C TYR A 108 -3.49 -16.96 14.27
N ASN A 109 -2.53 -17.74 13.73
CA ASN A 109 -2.72 -19.16 13.43
C ASN A 109 -3.26 -19.98 14.58
N LEU A 110 -2.99 -19.57 15.83
CA LEU A 110 -3.49 -20.22 17.05
C LEU A 110 -5.00 -20.10 17.21
N TYR A 111 -5.60 -19.08 16.62
CA TYR A 111 -7.02 -18.73 16.74
C TYR A 111 -7.79 -18.94 15.43
N PHE A 112 -7.08 -19.19 14.33
CA PHE A 112 -7.63 -19.17 12.97
C PHE A 112 -8.87 -20.05 12.81
N ASP A 113 -8.83 -21.31 13.26
CA ASP A 113 -9.94 -22.25 13.08
C ASP A 113 -11.21 -21.81 13.83
N ASP A 114 -11.07 -21.17 14.97
CA ASP A 114 -12.18 -20.78 15.83
C ASP A 114 -12.73 -19.37 15.51
N TRP A 115 -11.90 -18.51 14.95
CA TRP A 115 -12.18 -17.09 14.86
C TRP A 115 -12.20 -16.50 13.45
N ALA A 116 -11.57 -17.10 12.46
CA ALA A 116 -11.43 -16.48 11.12
C ALA A 116 -12.78 -16.09 10.50
N GLU A 117 -13.78 -16.96 10.51
CA GLU A 117 -15.11 -16.62 10.01
C GLU A 117 -15.76 -15.49 10.83
N LYS A 118 -15.67 -15.55 12.16
CA LYS A 118 -16.23 -14.52 13.04
C LYS A 118 -15.62 -13.15 12.79
N ASP A 119 -14.32 -13.12 12.59
CA ASP A 119 -13.58 -11.87 12.37
C ASP A 119 -13.89 -11.27 10.99
N ILE A 120 -14.00 -12.09 9.95
CA ILE A 120 -14.46 -11.62 8.62
C ILE A 120 -15.89 -11.09 8.71
N VAL A 121 -16.81 -11.82 9.32
CA VAL A 121 -18.20 -11.38 9.50
C VAL A 121 -18.26 -10.06 10.26
N ASN A 122 -17.47 -9.93 11.33
CA ASN A 122 -17.38 -8.70 12.09
C ASN A 122 -16.83 -7.53 11.25
N LEU A 123 -15.71 -7.75 10.55
CA LEU A 123 -15.13 -6.75 9.62
C LEU A 123 -16.17 -6.26 8.62
N VAL A 124 -16.83 -7.17 7.90
CA VAL A 124 -17.78 -6.81 6.86
C VAL A 124 -19.02 -6.13 7.45
N HIS A 125 -19.59 -6.65 8.54
CA HIS A 125 -20.79 -6.07 9.15
C HIS A 125 -20.54 -4.67 9.74
N ALA A 126 -19.36 -4.46 10.33
CA ALA A 126 -19.01 -3.16 10.89
C ALA A 126 -18.74 -2.11 9.80
N THR A 127 -18.24 -2.53 8.61
CA THR A 127 -17.63 -1.59 7.68
C THR A 127 -18.25 -1.54 6.27
N ARG A 128 -19.06 -2.50 5.86
CA ARG A 128 -19.63 -2.58 4.48
C ARG A 128 -20.46 -1.38 4.04
N ASN A 129 -20.92 -0.55 4.97
CA ASN A 129 -21.66 0.67 4.64
C ASN A 129 -20.76 1.86 4.29
N HIS A 130 -19.44 1.72 4.40
CA HIS A 130 -18.49 2.75 3.99
C HIS A 130 -18.27 2.69 2.47
N PRO A 131 -18.64 3.75 1.72
CA PRO A 131 -18.47 3.78 0.27
C PRO A 131 -17.01 3.82 -0.18
N CYS A 132 -16.08 4.23 0.67
CA CYS A 132 -14.65 4.20 0.37
C CYS A 132 -14.12 2.79 0.15
N ILE A 133 -14.66 1.77 0.84
CA ILE A 133 -14.22 0.39 0.66
C ILE A 133 -14.65 -0.09 -0.72
N VAL A 134 -13.68 -0.45 -1.54
CA VAL A 134 -13.88 -0.94 -2.91
C VAL A 134 -13.42 -2.39 -3.09
N MET A 135 -12.72 -2.94 -2.12
CA MET A 135 -12.15 -4.29 -2.15
C MET A 135 -11.91 -4.79 -0.73
N TRP A 136 -12.11 -6.10 -0.52
CA TRP A 136 -11.70 -6.81 0.69
C TRP A 136 -10.38 -7.53 0.46
N SER A 137 -9.52 -7.58 1.47
CA SER A 137 -8.34 -8.45 1.45
C SER A 137 -8.47 -9.52 2.52
N ALA A 138 -8.39 -10.78 2.08
CA ALA A 138 -8.51 -11.93 2.96
C ALA A 138 -7.19 -12.29 3.65
N GLY A 139 -6.07 -11.65 3.28
CA GLY A 139 -4.79 -11.91 3.93
C GLY A 139 -3.59 -11.28 3.25
N ASN A 140 -2.45 -11.34 3.95
CA ASN A 140 -1.17 -10.84 3.49
C ASN A 140 -0.09 -11.91 3.59
N GLU A 141 0.62 -12.18 2.49
CA GLU A 141 1.81 -13.05 2.42
C GLU A 141 1.68 -14.36 3.23
N VAL A 142 0.47 -14.93 3.20
CA VAL A 142 0.14 -16.09 4.02
C VAL A 142 0.97 -17.31 3.61
N PRO A 143 1.64 -18.02 4.54
CA PRO A 143 2.41 -19.22 4.19
C PRO A 143 1.55 -20.33 3.57
N ASP A 144 0.24 -20.22 3.66
CA ASP A 144 -0.74 -21.12 3.04
C ASP A 144 -0.73 -21.07 1.51
N GLN A 145 -0.23 -20.00 0.89
CA GLN A 145 -0.21 -19.80 -0.58
C GLN A 145 0.60 -20.86 -1.37
N TRP A 146 1.42 -21.65 -0.70
CA TRP A 146 2.33 -22.63 -1.32
C TRP A 146 1.68 -23.90 -1.86
N GLY A 147 0.44 -24.23 -1.50
CA GLY A 147 -0.12 -25.52 -1.84
C GLY A 147 -1.64 -25.59 -1.95
N SER A 148 -2.12 -26.78 -2.33
CA SER A 148 -3.55 -27.04 -2.57
C SER A 148 -4.45 -26.79 -1.35
N GLU A 149 -3.96 -27.04 -0.15
CA GLU A 149 -4.72 -26.74 1.09
C GLU A 149 -4.98 -25.22 1.22
N GLY A 150 -4.02 -24.40 0.83
CA GLY A 150 -4.19 -22.95 0.81
C GLY A 150 -5.25 -22.49 -0.18
N VAL A 151 -5.31 -23.11 -1.35
CA VAL A 151 -6.36 -22.85 -2.35
C VAL A 151 -7.75 -23.17 -1.79
N VAL A 152 -7.90 -24.28 -1.06
CA VAL A 152 -9.17 -24.65 -0.42
C VAL A 152 -9.54 -23.60 0.65
N ARG A 153 -8.57 -23.23 1.47
CA ARG A 153 -8.78 -22.23 2.54
C ARG A 153 -9.11 -20.85 1.96
N LEU A 154 -8.41 -20.43 0.90
CA LEU A 154 -8.73 -19.19 0.20
C LEU A 154 -10.18 -19.17 -0.28
N LYS A 155 -10.64 -20.24 -0.93
CA LYS A 155 -12.05 -20.34 -1.38
C LYS A 155 -13.02 -20.20 -0.21
N GLN A 156 -12.76 -20.88 0.89
CA GLN A 156 -13.61 -20.78 2.09
C GLN A 156 -13.69 -19.34 2.61
N LEU A 157 -12.56 -18.64 2.74
CA LEU A 157 -12.54 -17.25 3.21
C LEU A 157 -13.23 -16.31 2.21
N GLN A 158 -12.96 -16.46 0.92
CA GLN A 158 -13.61 -15.68 -0.12
C GLN A 158 -15.13 -15.90 -0.16
N ASP A 159 -15.59 -17.13 0.02
CA ASP A 159 -17.02 -17.45 0.11
C ASP A 159 -17.70 -16.77 1.31
N ILE A 160 -16.99 -16.61 2.43
CA ILE A 160 -17.50 -15.87 3.59
C ILE A 160 -17.65 -14.39 3.23
N PHE A 161 -16.64 -13.76 2.61
CA PHE A 161 -16.74 -12.36 2.16
C PHE A 161 -17.90 -12.18 1.19
N HIS A 162 -18.05 -13.04 0.18
CA HIS A 162 -19.13 -12.95 -0.81
C HIS A 162 -20.51 -13.17 -0.19
N ARG A 163 -20.61 -14.03 0.81
CA ARG A 163 -21.86 -14.24 1.56
C ARG A 163 -22.29 -12.99 2.32
N GLU A 164 -21.33 -12.31 2.96
CA GLU A 164 -21.61 -11.13 3.80
C GLU A 164 -21.67 -9.83 3.00
N ASP A 165 -20.96 -9.76 1.87
CA ASP A 165 -20.98 -8.63 0.94
C ASP A 165 -20.70 -9.09 -0.51
N PRO A 166 -21.74 -9.40 -1.29
CA PRO A 166 -21.56 -9.82 -2.69
C PRO A 166 -21.22 -8.66 -3.64
N THR A 167 -21.03 -7.45 -3.15
CA THR A 167 -20.88 -6.26 -3.99
C THR A 167 -19.42 -5.85 -4.21
N ARG A 168 -18.47 -6.43 -3.48
CA ARG A 168 -17.04 -6.11 -3.55
C ARG A 168 -16.21 -7.36 -3.79
N PRO A 169 -15.16 -7.25 -4.62
CA PRO A 169 -14.24 -8.36 -4.86
C PRO A 169 -13.29 -8.58 -3.68
N VAL A 170 -12.67 -9.75 -3.68
CA VAL A 170 -11.70 -10.20 -2.68
C VAL A 170 -10.32 -10.35 -3.31
N THR A 171 -9.29 -9.88 -2.60
CA THR A 171 -7.88 -10.06 -2.92
C THR A 171 -7.11 -10.71 -1.77
N VAL A 172 -5.86 -11.04 -2.01
CA VAL A 172 -4.81 -11.38 -1.02
C VAL A 172 -3.50 -10.79 -1.54
N GLY A 173 -2.70 -10.20 -0.66
CA GLY A 173 -1.33 -9.81 -1.00
C GLY A 173 -0.44 -11.04 -1.08
N MET A 174 0.08 -11.37 -2.27
CA MET A 174 0.86 -12.58 -2.55
C MET A 174 2.31 -12.22 -2.88
N ASP A 175 3.28 -12.72 -2.09
CA ASP A 175 4.72 -12.50 -2.31
C ASP A 175 5.42 -13.66 -3.03
N GLN A 176 4.79 -14.86 -3.05
CA GLN A 176 5.35 -16.08 -3.64
C GLN A 176 4.77 -16.31 -5.04
N VAL A 177 5.01 -15.40 -5.96
CA VAL A 177 4.33 -15.32 -7.27
C VAL A 177 4.45 -16.64 -8.07
N GLU A 178 5.63 -17.25 -8.14
CA GLU A 178 5.83 -18.53 -8.82
C GLU A 178 5.01 -19.67 -8.17
N ALA A 179 4.96 -19.70 -6.85
CA ALA A 179 4.21 -20.72 -6.12
C ALA A 179 2.71 -20.56 -6.30
N VAL A 180 2.19 -19.31 -6.27
CA VAL A 180 0.74 -19.07 -6.47
C VAL A 180 0.29 -19.30 -7.90
N MET A 181 1.16 -19.08 -8.89
CA MET A 181 0.92 -19.50 -10.27
C MET A 181 0.82 -21.02 -10.38
N LYS A 182 1.80 -21.73 -9.82
CA LYS A 182 1.87 -23.20 -9.87
C LYS A 182 0.73 -23.88 -9.09
N SER A 183 0.35 -23.37 -7.94
CA SER A 183 -0.73 -23.93 -7.11
C SER A 183 -2.12 -23.60 -7.62
N GLY A 184 -2.26 -22.58 -8.45
CA GLY A 184 -3.53 -21.99 -8.87
C GLY A 184 -4.18 -21.08 -7.81
N PHE A 185 -3.44 -20.72 -6.75
CA PHE A 185 -3.93 -19.86 -5.68
C PHE A 185 -4.37 -18.48 -6.22
N GLY A 186 -3.52 -17.83 -7.05
CA GLY A 186 -3.85 -16.54 -7.65
C GLY A 186 -5.04 -16.58 -8.63
N ALA A 187 -5.27 -17.72 -9.27
CA ALA A 187 -6.36 -17.90 -10.22
C ALA A 187 -7.76 -17.98 -9.57
N VAL A 188 -7.83 -18.19 -8.26
CA VAL A 188 -9.11 -18.29 -7.51
C VAL A 188 -9.61 -16.92 -7.06
N LEU A 189 -8.71 -15.96 -6.85
CA LEU A 189 -9.05 -14.61 -6.38
C LEU A 189 -9.92 -13.86 -7.38
N ASP A 190 -10.77 -12.97 -6.89
CA ASP A 190 -11.46 -12.01 -7.77
C ASP A 190 -10.45 -11.00 -8.34
N VAL A 191 -9.53 -10.52 -7.49
CA VAL A 191 -8.45 -9.60 -7.88
C VAL A 191 -7.12 -10.16 -7.41
N PRO A 192 -6.22 -10.60 -8.31
CA PRO A 192 -4.88 -11.03 -7.92
C PRO A 192 -4.05 -9.86 -7.45
N GLY A 193 -3.69 -9.84 -6.15
CA GLY A 193 -2.79 -8.87 -5.53
C GLY A 193 -1.37 -9.43 -5.43
N LEU A 194 -0.39 -8.75 -6.01
CA LEU A 194 1.01 -9.15 -5.94
C LEU A 194 1.80 -8.19 -5.06
N ASN A 195 2.53 -8.75 -4.10
CA ASN A 195 3.48 -8.00 -3.29
C ASN A 195 4.84 -8.07 -3.97
N TYR A 196 5.35 -6.89 -4.39
CA TYR A 196 6.65 -6.79 -5.06
C TYR A 196 6.75 -7.64 -6.35
N ARG A 197 7.94 -8.15 -6.69
CA ARG A 197 8.18 -9.10 -7.80
C ARG A 197 7.66 -8.59 -9.16
N VAL A 198 7.79 -7.30 -9.42
CA VAL A 198 7.32 -6.65 -10.67
C VAL A 198 7.79 -7.39 -11.93
N HIS A 199 8.99 -7.96 -11.90
CA HIS A 199 9.54 -8.75 -13.01
C HIS A 199 8.74 -10.02 -13.36
N LEU A 200 7.82 -10.46 -12.49
CA LEU A 200 6.93 -11.61 -12.71
C LEU A 200 5.50 -11.20 -13.10
N TYR A 201 5.18 -9.91 -13.14
CA TYR A 201 3.81 -9.44 -13.42
C TYR A 201 3.30 -9.88 -14.78
N GLU A 202 4.12 -9.78 -15.82
CA GLU A 202 3.72 -10.19 -17.16
C GLU A 202 3.43 -11.70 -17.27
N GLU A 203 4.21 -12.51 -16.58
CA GLU A 203 3.99 -13.97 -16.53
C GLU A 203 2.71 -14.29 -15.74
N ALA A 204 2.51 -13.69 -14.58
CA ALA A 204 1.30 -13.85 -13.77
C ALA A 204 0.05 -13.39 -14.53
N TYR A 205 0.10 -12.27 -15.22
CA TYR A 205 -0.98 -11.76 -16.06
C TYR A 205 -1.40 -12.77 -17.16
N LYS A 206 -0.43 -13.43 -17.79
CA LYS A 206 -0.69 -14.44 -18.82
C LYS A 206 -1.32 -15.73 -18.26
N GLN A 207 -1.05 -16.04 -16.99
CA GLN A 207 -1.52 -17.28 -16.35
C GLN A 207 -2.83 -17.12 -15.59
N PHE A 208 -3.10 -15.94 -15.05
CA PHE A 208 -4.31 -15.71 -14.27
C PHE A 208 -5.51 -15.34 -15.16
N PRO A 209 -6.70 -15.91 -14.88
CA PRO A 209 -7.87 -15.75 -15.74
C PRO A 209 -8.53 -14.37 -15.65
N GLN A 210 -8.18 -13.55 -14.64
CA GLN A 210 -8.85 -12.28 -14.36
C GLN A 210 -8.57 -11.22 -15.42
N GLY A 211 -7.40 -11.28 -16.09
CA GLY A 211 -7.00 -10.34 -17.14
C GLY A 211 -6.58 -8.96 -16.62
N PHE A 212 -6.26 -8.86 -15.33
CA PHE A 212 -5.65 -7.71 -14.68
C PHE A 212 -4.95 -8.12 -13.38
N LEU A 213 -4.05 -7.25 -12.88
CA LEU A 213 -3.31 -7.45 -11.63
C LEU A 213 -3.32 -6.17 -10.80
N LEU A 214 -3.17 -6.34 -9.48
CA LEU A 214 -2.97 -5.28 -8.51
C LEU A 214 -1.58 -5.39 -7.88
N GLY A 215 -0.83 -4.30 -7.79
CA GLY A 215 0.33 -4.18 -6.91
C GLY A 215 -0.16 -3.96 -5.47
N SER A 216 -0.35 -5.03 -4.71
CA SER A 216 -0.88 -4.93 -3.34
C SER A 216 0.16 -4.43 -2.33
N GLU A 217 1.45 -4.63 -2.62
CA GLU A 217 2.59 -3.93 -2.02
C GLU A 217 3.67 -3.67 -3.07
N THR A 218 4.16 -2.43 -3.13
CA THR A 218 5.22 -2.03 -4.05
C THR A 218 6.31 -1.24 -3.33
N ALA A 219 7.48 -1.16 -3.94
CA ALA A 219 8.56 -0.26 -3.58
C ALA A 219 8.91 -0.20 -2.08
N SER A 220 9.34 -1.32 -1.45
CA SER A 220 10.04 -1.29 -0.16
C SER A 220 11.39 -0.60 -0.30
N THR A 221 11.36 0.68 -0.64
CA THR A 221 12.50 1.57 -0.71
C THR A 221 12.74 2.14 0.68
N VAL A 222 13.98 2.20 1.11
CA VAL A 222 14.35 2.66 2.46
C VAL A 222 15.07 4.00 2.37
N SER A 223 14.69 4.94 3.26
CA SER A 223 15.35 6.24 3.35
C SER A 223 15.21 6.89 4.72
N SER A 224 16.22 7.69 5.10
CA SER A 224 16.18 8.58 6.25
C SER A 224 16.10 10.01 5.76
N ARG A 225 15.11 10.78 6.24
CA ARG A 225 14.87 12.14 5.78
C ARG A 225 16.09 13.04 5.92
N GLY A 226 16.56 13.60 4.79
CA GLY A 226 17.66 14.56 4.73
C GLY A 226 19.05 13.96 4.97
N VAL A 227 19.21 12.64 4.91
CA VAL A 227 20.48 11.95 5.00
C VAL A 227 20.93 11.52 3.60
N TYR A 228 22.14 11.84 3.21
CA TYR A 228 22.66 11.52 1.88
C TYR A 228 23.98 10.77 2.00
N LYS A 229 24.10 9.66 1.28
CA LYS A 229 25.29 8.80 1.28
C LYS A 229 25.97 8.82 -0.08
N PHE A 230 27.27 8.69 -0.06
CA PHE A 230 28.13 8.69 -1.25
C PHE A 230 29.06 7.47 -1.26
N PRO A 231 29.36 6.91 -2.44
CA PRO A 231 28.82 7.26 -3.75
C PRO A 231 27.33 6.94 -3.86
N VAL A 232 26.59 7.67 -4.71
CA VAL A 232 25.18 7.42 -4.99
C VAL A 232 25.07 6.22 -5.90
N VAL A 233 24.52 5.12 -5.40
CA VAL A 233 24.35 3.86 -6.13
C VAL A 233 22.99 3.22 -5.82
N SER A 234 22.43 2.54 -6.80
CA SER A 234 21.22 1.73 -6.58
C SER A 234 21.64 0.38 -6.01
N GLU A 235 21.22 0.07 -4.79
CA GLU A 235 21.67 -1.14 -4.10
C GLU A 235 20.60 -1.68 -3.14
N ALA A 236 20.43 -3.00 -3.16
CA ALA A 236 19.55 -3.70 -2.24
C ALA A 236 20.24 -4.02 -0.91
N GLY A 237 19.52 -3.86 0.21
CA GLY A 237 19.97 -4.28 1.54
C GLY A 237 21.17 -3.53 2.08
N LYS A 238 21.40 -2.29 1.67
CA LYS A 238 22.50 -1.45 2.12
C LYS A 238 22.41 -1.13 3.60
N ASN A 239 23.56 -1.21 4.28
CA ASN A 239 23.71 -0.91 5.70
C ASN A 239 24.84 0.11 5.92
N TYR A 240 24.62 1.02 6.88
CA TYR A 240 25.57 2.04 7.27
C TYR A 240 25.82 2.02 8.79
N PRO A 241 27.06 2.36 9.25
CA PRO A 241 27.39 2.32 10.68
C PRO A 241 26.58 3.28 11.56
N ASP A 242 26.07 4.37 10.96
CA ASP A 242 25.23 5.36 11.65
C ASP A 242 23.74 4.98 11.68
N LEU A 243 23.38 3.81 11.16
CA LEU A 243 22.02 3.29 11.11
C LEU A 243 21.05 4.24 10.39
N GLN A 244 21.48 4.87 9.31
CA GLN A 244 20.66 5.73 8.45
C GLN A 244 20.74 5.23 7.01
N CYS A 245 19.65 5.41 6.27
CA CYS A 245 19.56 5.11 4.83
C CYS A 245 19.66 6.38 4.00
N SER A 246 20.12 6.27 2.75
CA SER A 246 20.26 7.42 1.88
C SER A 246 18.90 7.96 1.39
N SER A 247 18.73 9.27 1.40
CA SER A 247 17.54 9.96 0.91
C SER A 247 17.50 10.13 -0.63
N TYR A 248 18.45 9.57 -1.34
CA TYR A 248 18.44 9.53 -2.81
C TYR A 248 17.41 8.54 -3.39
N ASP A 249 16.72 7.76 -2.54
CA ASP A 249 15.66 6.80 -2.91
C ASP A 249 16.12 5.67 -3.87
N LEU A 250 17.40 5.33 -3.83
CA LEU A 250 18.01 4.27 -4.62
C LEU A 250 18.38 3.02 -3.80
N GLU A 251 18.08 3.04 -2.50
CA GLU A 251 18.29 1.92 -1.58
C GLU A 251 16.94 1.23 -1.30
N TYR A 252 16.90 -0.08 -1.45
CA TYR A 252 15.66 -0.86 -1.34
C TYR A 252 15.91 -2.24 -0.71
N CYS A 253 14.85 -2.89 -0.29
CA CYS A 253 14.94 -4.24 0.26
C CYS A 253 15.16 -5.29 -0.84
N SER A 254 15.84 -6.39 -0.50
CA SER A 254 16.24 -7.44 -1.47
C SER A 254 15.06 -8.11 -2.19
N TRP A 255 13.85 -7.99 -1.64
CA TRP A 255 12.61 -8.52 -2.23
C TRP A 255 11.88 -7.52 -3.13
N SER A 256 12.37 -6.29 -3.22
CA SER A 256 11.71 -5.16 -3.87
C SER A 256 12.57 -4.49 -4.94
N ASN A 257 12.26 -3.25 -5.26
CA ASN A 257 12.90 -2.43 -6.28
C ASN A 257 12.73 -0.93 -5.93
N ILE A 258 13.33 -0.06 -6.73
CA ILE A 258 13.11 1.39 -6.65
C ILE A 258 11.74 1.77 -7.25
N PRO A 259 11.15 2.92 -6.86
CA PRO A 259 9.81 3.34 -7.31
C PRO A 259 9.65 3.45 -8.83
N GLU A 260 10.71 3.82 -9.55
CA GLU A 260 10.68 4.01 -11.00
C GLU A 260 10.33 2.71 -11.75
N VAL A 261 10.72 1.55 -11.22
CA VAL A 261 10.38 0.24 -11.81
C VAL A 261 8.88 -0.05 -11.66
N ASP A 262 8.29 0.34 -10.53
CA ASP A 262 6.84 0.23 -10.32
C ASP A 262 6.10 1.22 -11.21
N PHE A 263 6.58 2.45 -11.35
CA PHE A 263 5.97 3.46 -12.24
C PHE A 263 5.93 3.00 -13.70
N GLU A 264 7.02 2.45 -14.22
CA GLU A 264 7.06 1.90 -15.57
C GLU A 264 5.94 0.86 -15.76
N MET A 265 5.82 -0.09 -14.82
CA MET A 265 4.77 -1.10 -14.86
C MET A 265 3.37 -0.50 -14.73
N GLN A 266 3.17 0.48 -13.83
CA GLN A 266 1.88 1.13 -13.61
C GLN A 266 1.42 1.97 -14.81
N ASP A 267 2.33 2.70 -15.44
CA ASP A 267 2.02 3.62 -16.52
C ASP A 267 1.87 2.89 -17.87
N ASP A 268 2.75 1.94 -18.16
CA ASP A 268 2.84 1.30 -19.48
C ASP A 268 1.86 0.13 -19.62
N GLN A 269 1.42 -0.48 -18.51
CA GLN A 269 0.56 -1.65 -18.55
C GLN A 269 -0.89 -1.33 -18.14
N PRO A 270 -1.84 -1.31 -19.09
CA PRO A 270 -3.24 -1.02 -18.79
C PRO A 270 -3.92 -2.08 -17.92
N TRP A 271 -3.40 -3.31 -17.92
CA TRP A 271 -3.89 -4.42 -17.11
C TRP A 271 -3.40 -4.40 -15.65
N VAL A 272 -2.47 -3.51 -15.30
CA VAL A 272 -2.13 -3.23 -13.89
C VAL A 272 -3.07 -2.15 -13.38
N ILE A 273 -3.94 -2.50 -12.44
CA ILE A 273 -5.02 -1.62 -11.99
C ILE A 273 -4.60 -0.59 -10.93
N GLY A 274 -3.34 -0.61 -10.55
CA GLY A 274 -2.74 0.32 -9.60
C GLY A 274 -1.83 -0.36 -8.61
N GLU A 275 -1.39 0.42 -7.62
CA GLU A 275 -0.42 0.00 -6.60
C GLU A 275 -0.78 0.49 -5.21
N PHE A 276 -0.21 -0.19 -4.20
CA PHE A 276 -0.17 0.26 -2.81
C PHE A 276 1.28 0.23 -2.32
N VAL A 277 1.87 1.41 -2.18
CA VAL A 277 3.29 1.56 -1.80
C VAL A 277 3.52 1.18 -0.35
N TRP A 278 4.58 0.45 -0.07
CA TRP A 278 5.06 0.13 1.26
C TRP A 278 6.12 1.15 1.72
N THR A 279 5.81 2.17 2.56
CA THR A 279 4.53 2.58 3.14
C THR A 279 4.31 4.09 3.02
N GLY A 280 3.12 4.59 3.38
CA GLY A 280 2.86 6.04 3.39
C GLY A 280 3.68 6.79 4.44
N PHE A 281 3.84 6.20 5.63
CA PHE A 281 4.60 6.77 6.75
C PHE A 281 5.53 5.72 7.35
N ASP A 282 6.65 6.17 7.92
CA ASP A 282 7.40 5.33 8.83
C ASP A 282 6.50 4.95 10.01
N TYR A 283 6.71 3.77 10.58
CA TYR A 283 5.95 3.23 11.69
C TYR A 283 6.88 2.60 12.73
N LEU A 284 6.41 2.41 13.95
CA LEU A 284 7.17 1.79 15.02
C LEU A 284 7.33 0.28 14.75
N GLY A 285 8.53 -0.19 14.93
CA GLY A 285 8.91 -1.57 14.59
C GLY A 285 9.48 -1.71 13.18
N GLU A 286 9.81 -2.94 12.80
CA GLU A 286 10.38 -3.32 11.49
C GLU A 286 11.47 -2.37 10.98
N PRO A 287 12.61 -2.23 11.68
CA PRO A 287 13.64 -1.26 11.36
C PRO A 287 14.56 -1.72 10.23
N THR A 288 14.07 -2.49 9.27
CA THR A 288 14.84 -2.96 8.10
C THR A 288 15.48 -1.78 7.35
N PRO A 289 16.80 -1.85 7.04
CA PRO A 289 17.65 -3.03 7.07
C PRO A 289 18.44 -3.24 8.39
N TYR A 290 18.02 -2.64 9.48
CA TYR A 290 18.73 -2.65 10.77
C TYR A 290 18.08 -3.56 11.82
N ASP A 291 17.47 -4.65 11.42
CA ASP A 291 16.67 -5.55 12.28
C ASP A 291 17.46 -6.18 13.44
N SER A 292 18.78 -6.31 13.27
CA SER A 292 19.67 -6.87 14.31
C SER A 292 20.10 -5.87 15.40
N TYR A 293 19.72 -4.59 15.27
CA TYR A 293 20.15 -3.56 16.20
C TYR A 293 19.10 -3.27 17.27
N TRP A 294 19.56 -3.06 18.49
CA TRP A 294 18.73 -2.68 19.63
C TRP A 294 19.25 -1.38 20.27
N PRO A 295 18.36 -0.48 20.72
CA PRO A 295 16.91 -0.55 20.61
C PRO A 295 16.41 -0.42 19.17
N SER A 296 15.32 -1.13 18.87
CA SER A 296 14.64 -1.01 17.59
C SER A 296 14.12 0.43 17.40
N ARG A 297 14.25 0.92 16.17
CA ARG A 297 13.77 2.24 15.77
C ARG A 297 12.45 2.11 15.01
N SER A 298 12.00 3.19 14.40
CA SER A 298 10.95 3.14 13.41
C SER A 298 11.44 2.46 12.12
N SER A 299 10.50 2.09 11.25
CA SER A 299 10.81 1.66 9.89
C SER A 299 11.47 2.81 9.09
N TYR A 300 12.03 2.46 7.91
CA TYR A 300 12.63 3.39 6.95
C TYR A 300 11.84 3.43 5.64
N PHE A 301 10.74 2.69 5.55
CA PHE A 301 9.93 2.51 4.34
C PHE A 301 9.06 3.72 3.98
N GLY A 302 8.71 4.54 4.97
CA GLY A 302 7.75 5.61 4.80
C GLY A 302 8.12 6.62 3.71
N ILE A 303 7.14 7.02 2.91
CA ILE A 303 7.21 8.19 2.03
C ILE A 303 7.37 9.47 2.88
N CYS A 304 6.73 9.48 4.05
CA CYS A 304 6.94 10.46 5.11
C CYS A 304 7.63 9.79 6.31
N ASP A 305 8.33 10.57 7.12
CA ASP A 305 8.92 10.07 8.36
C ASP A 305 7.86 9.81 9.45
N LEU A 306 8.30 9.27 10.60
CA LEU A 306 7.43 8.94 11.73
C LEU A 306 6.63 10.14 12.27
N ALA A 307 7.14 11.36 12.11
CA ALA A 307 6.45 12.59 12.50
C ALA A 307 5.49 13.10 11.40
N GLY A 308 5.42 12.40 10.27
CA GLY A 308 4.62 12.79 9.10
C GLY A 308 5.23 13.97 8.33
N ILE A 309 6.57 14.12 8.37
CA ILE A 309 7.27 15.10 7.56
C ILE A 309 7.70 14.42 6.25
N PRO A 310 7.43 15.02 5.08
CA PRO A 310 7.83 14.48 3.79
C PRO A 310 9.33 14.18 3.70
N LYS A 311 9.67 12.99 3.20
CA LYS A 311 11.03 12.68 2.72
C LYS A 311 11.17 13.11 1.25
N ASP A 312 12.35 13.03 0.67
CA ASP A 312 12.54 13.40 -0.75
C ASP A 312 11.63 12.59 -1.68
N ARG A 313 11.43 11.31 -1.38
CA ARG A 313 10.53 10.40 -2.09
C ARG A 313 9.06 10.86 -2.14
N TYR A 314 8.59 11.62 -1.17
CA TYR A 314 7.26 12.24 -1.23
C TYR A 314 7.09 13.08 -2.50
N TYR A 315 8.10 13.86 -2.85
CA TYR A 315 8.06 14.72 -4.03
C TYR A 315 8.22 13.92 -5.33
N LEU A 316 8.90 12.78 -5.29
CA LEU A 316 8.92 11.83 -6.41
C LEU A 316 7.50 11.33 -6.70
N TYR A 317 6.79 10.79 -5.70
CA TYR A 317 5.40 10.36 -5.87
C TYR A 317 4.47 11.52 -6.21
N ARG A 318 4.63 12.68 -5.58
CA ARG A 318 3.82 13.86 -5.87
C ARG A 318 3.97 14.31 -7.32
N SER A 319 5.16 14.28 -7.87
CA SER A 319 5.41 14.64 -9.26
C SER A 319 4.73 13.68 -10.27
N ARG A 320 4.44 12.45 -9.87
CA ARG A 320 3.75 11.44 -10.71
C ARG A 320 2.25 11.38 -10.45
N TRP A 321 1.81 11.56 -9.22
CA TRP A 321 0.42 11.30 -8.82
C TRP A 321 -0.43 12.56 -8.79
N ASN A 322 0.12 13.70 -8.37
CA ASN A 322 -0.61 14.97 -8.34
C ASN A 322 -0.43 15.74 -9.66
N THR A 323 -1.40 15.56 -10.57
CA THR A 323 -1.43 16.26 -11.86
C THR A 323 -2.23 17.58 -11.83
N LYS A 324 -2.66 18.02 -10.64
CA LYS A 324 -3.46 19.25 -10.45
C LYS A 324 -2.62 20.43 -10.01
N GLU A 325 -1.47 20.18 -9.41
CA GLU A 325 -0.57 21.18 -8.89
C GLU A 325 0.86 20.91 -9.36
N GLU A 326 1.59 21.98 -9.57
CA GLU A 326 3.01 21.89 -9.95
C GLU A 326 3.83 21.31 -8.80
N THR A 327 4.82 20.52 -9.15
CA THR A 327 5.83 19.99 -8.25
C THR A 327 7.20 20.33 -8.78
N LEU A 328 8.05 20.90 -7.94
CA LEU A 328 9.46 21.07 -8.18
C LEU A 328 10.21 20.83 -6.89
N HIS A 329 11.03 19.80 -6.85
CA HIS A 329 11.85 19.45 -5.70
C HIS A 329 13.25 19.10 -6.15
N ILE A 330 14.25 19.64 -5.45
CA ILE A 330 15.67 19.44 -5.76
C ILE A 330 16.34 18.83 -4.54
N LEU A 331 17.06 17.74 -4.75
CA LEU A 331 17.87 17.08 -3.73
C LEU A 331 19.28 16.85 -4.27
N PRO A 332 20.30 16.77 -3.39
CA PRO A 332 20.30 16.99 -1.96
C PRO A 332 20.36 18.49 -1.60
N HIS A 333 20.52 18.79 -0.31
CA HIS A 333 20.88 20.14 0.13
C HIS A 333 22.27 20.57 -0.38
N TRP A 334 22.65 21.83 -0.20
CA TRP A 334 23.89 22.41 -0.76
C TRP A 334 25.07 22.49 0.23
N ASN A 335 24.91 22.08 1.48
CA ASN A 335 25.92 22.19 2.52
C ASN A 335 26.74 20.90 2.62
N TRP A 336 27.93 20.89 2.00
CA TRP A 336 28.82 19.72 1.90
C TRP A 336 30.23 20.05 2.41
N GLU A 337 30.32 20.51 3.65
CA GLU A 337 31.62 20.74 4.32
C GLU A 337 32.45 19.46 4.29
N GLY A 338 33.75 19.58 3.88
CA GLY A 338 34.67 18.47 3.78
C GLY A 338 34.56 17.64 2.50
N ARG A 339 33.75 18.08 1.52
CA ARG A 339 33.61 17.44 0.20
C ARG A 339 33.99 18.38 -0.95
N GLU A 340 34.80 19.37 -0.69
CA GLU A 340 35.25 20.34 -1.68
C GLU A 340 36.03 19.65 -2.82
N GLY A 341 35.56 19.85 -4.05
CA GLY A 341 36.11 19.22 -5.24
C GLY A 341 35.57 17.84 -5.60
N GLU A 342 34.63 17.30 -4.77
CA GLU A 342 33.94 16.07 -5.07
C GLU A 342 32.64 16.33 -5.84
N THR A 343 32.22 15.37 -6.68
CA THR A 343 30.95 15.45 -7.39
C THR A 343 29.79 15.10 -6.44
N THR A 344 28.78 15.97 -6.41
CA THR A 344 27.51 15.72 -5.73
C THR A 344 26.41 15.58 -6.78
N PRO A 345 25.85 14.38 -6.97
CA PRO A 345 24.70 14.20 -7.88
C PRO A 345 23.49 15.01 -7.41
N ILE A 346 22.83 15.69 -8.33
CA ILE A 346 21.62 16.47 -8.07
C ILE A 346 20.46 15.78 -8.78
N PHE A 347 19.39 15.46 -8.03
CA PHE A 347 18.15 14.94 -8.57
C PHE A 347 17.08 16.02 -8.52
N VAL A 348 16.19 16.01 -9.50
CA VAL A 348 15.07 16.94 -9.61
C VAL A 348 13.80 16.16 -9.87
N TYR A 349 12.85 16.26 -8.96
CA TYR A 349 11.51 15.70 -9.13
C TYR A 349 10.56 16.82 -9.54
N THR A 350 9.93 16.67 -10.71
CA THR A 350 9.15 17.76 -11.28
C THR A 350 7.90 17.28 -12.01
N PHE A 351 6.83 18.04 -11.86
CA PHE A 351 5.66 18.10 -12.72
C PHE A 351 5.30 19.56 -12.91
N LEU A 352 5.37 20.05 -14.15
CA LEU A 352 5.10 21.44 -14.47
C LEU A 352 4.06 21.50 -15.61
N PHE A 353 3.13 22.45 -15.53
CA PHE A 353 2.22 22.73 -16.62
C PHE A 353 3.00 23.38 -17.78
N MET A 354 3.01 22.75 -18.94
CA MET A 354 3.56 23.40 -20.14
C MET A 354 2.58 24.45 -20.64
N SER A 355 2.92 25.73 -20.52
CA SER A 355 2.26 26.80 -21.28
C SER A 355 2.84 26.80 -22.69
N ILE A 356 2.09 26.31 -23.69
CA ILE A 356 2.43 26.54 -25.09
C ILE A 356 2.06 27.98 -25.41
N ASN A 357 3.00 28.90 -25.27
CA ASN A 357 2.88 30.20 -25.91
C ASN A 357 3.15 30.02 -27.42
N ALA A 358 2.09 29.89 -28.18
CA ALA A 358 2.20 30.04 -29.63
C ALA A 358 2.49 31.52 -29.90
N TYR A 359 3.72 31.83 -30.30
CA TYR A 359 4.09 33.12 -30.91
C TYR A 359 3.82 33.06 -32.42
#